data_bdce72d283a321f913996c7fe9122158
#
_entry.id   bdce72d283a321f913996c7fe9122158
#
_cell.length_a   1.000
_cell.length_b   1.000
_cell.length_c   1.000
_cell.angle_alpha   90.00
_cell.angle_beta   90.00
_cell.angle_gamma   90.00
#
_symmetry.space_group_name_H-M   'P 1'
#
loop_
_entity.id
_entity.type
_entity.pdbx_description
1 polymer ?
#
loop_
_entity_poly.entity_id
_entity_poly.type
_entity_poly.pdbx_seq_one_letter_code
_entity_poly.pdbx_strand_id
1 'polypeptide(L)'
;MRNLGTFAALSLVGLVGCGGSQEPAAAPLAPPPPVASVAPAPAPVVAKKEEPKPVPLTPDQKIKFYQDGWAAFNAKDLTKFQTIWAENATSEHLDMGPPLVGAANIVEQGMKPFLTAFPDTTGELELTLLNGNTLVGLVLFRGTQTGTLVTPAGPVPPTGKKIGLYSAHIIELNDAGKAQKEIMADDGGTMAGQLGLMNMPHRKVVETGWAEKPVVIASGSDGEKANVAAFTKEVEGFNKHDPAGAMGTAADDIVFSELSAPADRVGKKEALKGIEEMFKGFPDAKLDIKSVWGAGDYVVATGTWTGTNTGDIPSMKLKKTGKAVTQQFVEIDKFAAGKTKNIWLFSNGASAAAQLGLLPPPGAPKAKEAKPAPAKPEAKPTTTKPEAAAKPAAKPAAAAKPATPAK
;
A
#
# COMPACT_ATOMS: atom_id res chain seq x y z
N MET A 1 -21.61 42.15 -19.59
CA MET A 1 -22.75 42.62 -18.79
C MET A 1 -22.79 41.80 -17.54
N ARG A 2 -22.35 42.40 -16.43
CA ARG A 2 -23.02 42.49 -15.11
C ARG A 2 -23.27 41.15 -14.40
N ASN A 3 -22.96 40.91 -13.15
CA ASN A 3 -22.52 41.78 -12.03
C ASN A 3 -21.93 40.91 -10.90
N LEU A 4 -21.06 41.52 -10.14
CA LEU A 4 -20.56 41.14 -8.83
C LEU A 4 -21.69 41.09 -7.77
N GLY A 5 -21.50 40.32 -6.72
CA GLY A 5 -22.32 40.37 -5.48
C GLY A 5 -21.50 39.96 -4.26
N THR A 6 -20.87 40.96 -3.65
CA THR A 6 -20.21 40.89 -2.32
C THR A 6 -21.30 41.03 -1.25
N PHE A 7 -21.25 40.26 -0.15
CA PHE A 7 -22.00 40.56 1.05
C PHE A 7 -21.09 40.64 2.29
N ALA A 8 -21.12 41.84 2.88
CA ALA A 8 -20.48 42.20 4.13
C ALA A 8 -21.45 42.03 5.30
N ALA A 9 -20.90 41.68 6.45
CA ALA A 9 -21.61 41.61 7.74
C ALA A 9 -21.89 43.01 8.31
N LEU A 10 -23.04 43.18 8.94
CA LEU A 10 -23.33 44.36 9.74
C LEU A 10 -24.00 43.94 11.05
N SER A 11 -23.36 44.31 12.16
CA SER A 11 -23.91 44.24 13.53
C SER A 11 -24.81 45.43 13.79
N LEU A 12 -25.92 45.22 14.50
CA LEU A 12 -26.76 46.31 14.99
C LEU A 12 -26.97 46.19 16.49
N VAL A 13 -26.61 47.25 17.22
CA VAL A 13 -26.85 47.51 18.64
C VAL A 13 -28.13 48.31 18.77
N GLY A 14 -29.04 47.90 19.64
CA GLY A 14 -30.25 48.62 20.00
C GLY A 14 -30.21 49.13 21.46
N LEU A 15 -30.28 50.45 21.60
CA LEU A 15 -30.48 51.17 22.87
C LEU A 15 -31.97 51.43 23.11
N VAL A 16 -32.44 51.21 24.35
CA VAL A 16 -33.60 51.90 24.89
C VAL A 16 -33.27 52.37 26.30
N GLY A 17 -33.38 53.67 26.53
CA GLY A 17 -33.27 54.31 27.83
C GLY A 17 -34.55 54.54 28.53
N CYS A 18 -34.49 54.72 29.83
CA CYS A 18 -35.46 55.53 30.64
C CYS A 18 -34.75 56.12 31.84
N GLY A 19 -35.02 57.39 32.05
CA GLY A 19 -34.36 58.25 33.03
C GLY A 19 -34.89 58.11 34.45
N GLY A 20 -34.12 58.65 35.39
CA GLY A 20 -34.43 58.80 36.81
C GLY A 20 -33.36 59.71 37.44
N SER A 21 -33.81 60.89 37.87
CA SER A 21 -32.99 61.89 38.55
C SER A 21 -32.65 61.46 39.97
N GLN A 22 -31.40 61.61 40.38
CA GLN A 22 -30.97 61.57 41.79
C GLN A 22 -29.82 62.54 42.08
N GLU A 23 -29.90 63.14 43.26
CA GLU A 23 -29.05 64.17 43.84
C GLU A 23 -27.55 63.81 43.94
N PRO A 24 -26.71 64.83 44.14
CA PRO A 24 -25.25 64.60 44.20
C PRO A 24 -24.83 64.08 45.58
N ALA A 25 -24.27 62.87 45.59
CA ALA A 25 -23.61 62.29 46.76
C ALA A 25 -22.14 62.76 46.87
N ALA A 26 -21.68 62.95 48.11
CA ALA A 26 -20.39 63.48 48.54
C ALA A 26 -19.22 62.66 47.90
N ALA A 27 -18.13 63.38 47.61
CA ALA A 27 -16.90 62.81 47.05
C ALA A 27 -16.27 61.79 47.99
N PRO A 28 -15.86 60.63 47.47
CA PRO A 28 -15.10 59.60 48.21
C PRO A 28 -13.68 60.08 48.50
N LEU A 29 -13.20 59.83 49.71
CA LEU A 29 -11.81 60.01 50.14
C LEU A 29 -10.86 59.20 49.23
N ALA A 30 -9.72 59.80 48.87
CA ALA A 30 -8.68 59.17 48.09
C ALA A 30 -8.17 57.88 48.75
N PRO A 31 -7.98 56.77 47.97
CA PRO A 31 -7.46 55.55 48.52
C PRO A 31 -5.97 55.75 48.93
N PRO A 32 -5.52 55.01 49.96
CA PRO A 32 -4.14 55.05 50.40
C PRO A 32 -3.20 54.56 49.27
N PRO A 33 -1.93 55.03 49.23
CA PRO A 33 -0.98 54.66 48.20
C PRO A 33 -0.78 53.12 48.20
N PRO A 34 -0.61 52.48 47.00
CA PRO A 34 -0.42 51.05 46.95
C PRO A 34 0.88 50.64 47.66
N VAL A 35 0.73 49.71 48.58
CA VAL A 35 1.89 49.03 49.22
C VAL A 35 2.61 48.30 48.10
N ALA A 36 3.90 48.62 47.91
CA ALA A 36 4.75 47.91 46.93
C ALA A 36 4.74 46.42 47.24
N SER A 37 4.04 45.65 46.44
CA SER A 37 4.14 44.19 46.48
C SER A 37 5.56 43.80 46.06
N VAL A 38 6.36 43.31 47.02
CA VAL A 38 7.63 42.68 46.70
C VAL A 38 7.29 41.38 45.95
N ALA A 39 7.58 41.35 44.63
CA ALA A 39 7.44 40.14 43.85
C ALA A 39 8.23 38.99 44.51
N PRO A 40 7.63 37.80 44.67
CA PRO A 40 8.41 36.65 45.18
C PRO A 40 9.60 36.38 44.26
N ALA A 41 10.74 36.13 44.83
CA ALA A 41 11.95 35.74 44.09
C ALA A 41 11.62 34.57 43.16
N PRO A 42 12.11 34.56 41.89
CA PRO A 42 11.88 33.46 40.98
C PRO A 42 12.44 32.17 41.63
N ALA A 43 11.59 31.14 41.66
CA ALA A 43 11.98 29.83 42.14
C ALA A 43 13.25 29.35 41.36
N PRO A 44 14.21 28.68 42.01
CA PRO A 44 15.41 28.22 41.33
C PRO A 44 14.96 27.33 40.14
N VAL A 45 15.38 27.73 38.94
CA VAL A 45 15.20 26.92 37.71
C VAL A 45 16.03 25.66 37.94
N VAL A 46 15.37 24.57 38.33
CA VAL A 46 15.98 23.26 38.36
C VAL A 46 16.33 22.95 36.90
N ALA A 47 17.63 23.01 36.60
CA ALA A 47 18.12 22.61 35.27
C ALA A 47 17.61 21.20 34.97
N LYS A 48 16.77 21.06 33.96
CA LYS A 48 16.27 19.76 33.47
C LYS A 48 17.54 18.99 33.11
N LYS A 49 17.82 17.92 33.86
CA LYS A 49 18.95 17.03 33.57
C LYS A 49 18.75 16.56 32.13
N GLU A 50 19.65 16.93 31.21
CA GLU A 50 19.62 16.44 29.85
C GLU A 50 19.63 14.91 29.89
N GLU A 51 18.57 14.29 29.42
CA GLU A 51 18.57 12.84 29.25
C GLU A 51 19.65 12.47 28.23
N PRO A 52 20.44 11.43 28.52
CA PRO A 52 21.48 11.01 27.60
C PRO A 52 20.86 10.71 26.23
N LYS A 53 21.40 11.29 25.15
CA LYS A 53 20.94 11.02 23.79
C LYS A 53 21.00 9.52 23.53
N PRO A 54 19.95 8.93 22.97
CA PRO A 54 19.93 7.51 22.65
C PRO A 54 21.10 7.15 21.72
N VAL A 55 21.75 6.03 22.01
CA VAL A 55 22.81 5.51 21.15
C VAL A 55 22.17 4.96 19.88
N PRO A 56 22.60 5.41 18.68
CA PRO A 56 22.03 4.91 17.42
C PRO A 56 22.19 3.39 17.30
N LEU A 57 21.14 2.73 16.81
CA LEU A 57 21.19 1.29 16.52
C LEU A 57 22.20 0.98 15.42
N THR A 58 22.91 -0.14 15.57
CA THR A 58 23.74 -0.70 14.50
C THR A 58 22.86 -1.21 13.36
N PRO A 59 23.40 -1.39 12.13
CA PRO A 59 22.65 -1.98 11.02
C PRO A 59 21.98 -3.30 11.38
N ASP A 60 22.69 -4.22 12.04
CA ASP A 60 22.15 -5.52 12.45
C ASP A 60 21.00 -5.39 13.45
N GLN A 61 21.11 -4.43 14.38
CA GLN A 61 20.04 -4.14 15.35
C GLN A 61 18.79 -3.60 14.65
N LYS A 62 18.94 -2.75 13.62
CA LYS A 62 17.81 -2.24 12.82
C LYS A 62 17.13 -3.35 12.03
N ILE A 63 17.92 -4.24 11.38
CA ILE A 63 17.40 -5.39 10.69
C ILE A 63 16.64 -6.31 11.63
N LYS A 64 17.26 -6.64 12.78
CA LYS A 64 16.60 -7.47 13.80
C LYS A 64 15.32 -6.82 14.33
N PHE A 65 15.32 -5.53 14.62
CA PHE A 65 14.11 -4.79 15.00
C PHE A 65 12.98 -4.97 14.00
N TYR A 66 13.29 -4.87 12.70
CA TYR A 66 12.32 -5.03 11.64
C TYR A 66 11.77 -6.47 11.57
N GLN A 67 12.66 -7.46 11.66
CA GLN A 67 12.28 -8.88 11.72
C GLN A 67 11.43 -9.21 12.95
N ASP A 68 11.76 -8.66 14.11
CA ASP A 68 10.99 -8.83 15.36
C ASP A 68 9.59 -8.21 15.26
N GLY A 69 9.44 -7.10 14.51
CA GLY A 69 8.14 -6.52 14.19
C GLY A 69 7.27 -7.46 13.37
N TRP A 70 7.83 -8.07 12.31
CA TRP A 70 7.11 -9.07 11.51
C TRP A 70 6.83 -10.36 12.28
N ALA A 71 7.72 -10.77 13.17
CA ALA A 71 7.48 -11.89 14.07
C ALA A 71 6.30 -11.61 15.02
N ALA A 72 6.18 -10.39 15.57
CA ALA A 72 5.05 -9.97 16.40
C ALA A 72 3.73 -9.95 15.60
N PHE A 73 3.76 -9.42 14.36
CA PHE A 73 2.62 -9.48 13.44
C PHE A 73 2.16 -10.91 13.20
N ASN A 74 3.08 -11.80 12.83
CA ASN A 74 2.76 -13.22 12.55
C ASN A 74 2.25 -13.95 13.79
N ALA A 75 2.73 -13.60 14.98
CA ALA A 75 2.24 -14.12 16.27
C ALA A 75 0.89 -13.50 16.69
N LYS A 76 0.37 -12.49 15.96
CA LYS A 76 -0.83 -11.71 16.34
C LYS A 76 -0.67 -10.97 17.69
N ASP A 77 0.56 -10.74 18.11
CA ASP A 77 0.90 -10.01 19.35
C ASP A 77 0.84 -8.51 19.08
N LEU A 78 -0.39 -7.97 19.08
CA LEU A 78 -0.63 -6.55 18.83
C LEU A 78 0.03 -5.65 19.90
N THR A 79 0.17 -6.12 21.13
CA THR A 79 0.84 -5.39 22.21
C THR A 79 2.32 -5.19 21.88
N LYS A 80 3.00 -6.28 21.52
CA LYS A 80 4.40 -6.23 21.08
C LYS A 80 4.54 -5.44 19.78
N PHE A 81 3.65 -5.65 18.81
CA PHE A 81 3.64 -4.91 17.55
C PHE A 81 3.50 -3.40 17.78
N GLN A 82 2.66 -2.95 18.73
CA GLN A 82 2.53 -1.55 19.07
C GLN A 82 3.83 -0.94 19.60
N THR A 83 4.65 -1.71 20.33
CA THR A 83 5.90 -1.21 20.92
C THR A 83 6.98 -0.86 19.91
N ILE A 84 6.88 -1.34 18.66
CA ILE A 84 7.84 -0.98 17.60
C ILE A 84 7.65 0.46 17.10
N TRP A 85 6.46 1.03 17.28
CA TRP A 85 6.11 2.35 16.80
C TRP A 85 6.53 3.45 17.79
N ALA A 86 6.93 4.60 17.26
CA ALA A 86 7.01 5.82 18.03
C ALA A 86 5.59 6.29 18.40
N GLU A 87 5.44 7.00 19.51
CA GLU A 87 4.12 7.45 20.00
C GLU A 87 3.35 8.26 18.94
N ASN A 88 4.07 9.14 18.23
CA ASN A 88 3.55 10.00 17.15
C ASN A 88 3.87 9.48 15.74
N ALA A 89 4.10 8.18 15.58
CA ALA A 89 4.39 7.57 14.28
C ALA A 89 3.25 7.80 13.28
N THR A 90 3.59 7.75 12.00
CA THR A 90 2.62 7.78 10.90
C THR A 90 2.74 6.54 10.05
N SER A 91 1.61 5.98 9.63
CA SER A 91 1.54 4.89 8.64
C SER A 91 0.62 5.33 7.51
N GLU A 92 1.18 5.41 6.31
CA GLU A 92 0.50 5.78 5.07
C GLU A 92 0.36 4.54 4.19
N HIS A 93 -0.87 4.23 3.79
CA HIS A 93 -1.13 3.25 2.75
C HIS A 93 -1.38 3.99 1.44
N LEU A 94 -0.54 3.77 0.44
CA LEU A 94 -0.56 4.56 -0.80
C LEU A 94 -1.95 4.62 -1.43
N ASP A 95 -2.42 5.85 -1.68
CA ASP A 95 -3.69 6.17 -2.33
C ASP A 95 -4.94 5.56 -1.65
N MET A 96 -4.87 5.22 -0.35
CA MET A 96 -6.00 4.69 0.41
C MET A 96 -6.59 5.65 1.47
N GLY A 97 -6.22 6.92 1.41
CA GLY A 97 -6.74 7.95 2.32
C GLY A 97 -5.65 8.60 3.17
N PRO A 98 -6.02 9.38 4.20
CA PRO A 98 -5.05 10.04 5.06
C PRO A 98 -4.26 9.02 5.89
N PRO A 99 -2.99 9.31 6.23
CA PRO A 99 -2.18 8.44 7.07
C PRO A 99 -2.78 8.27 8.47
N LEU A 100 -2.61 7.09 9.04
CA LEU A 100 -2.89 6.85 10.45
C LEU A 100 -1.79 7.50 11.29
N VAL A 101 -2.17 8.21 12.34
CA VAL A 101 -1.25 8.92 13.22
C VAL A 101 -1.32 8.38 14.64
N GLY A 102 -0.17 8.02 15.19
CA GLY A 102 0.00 7.47 16.52
C GLY A 102 -0.01 5.94 16.57
N ALA A 103 0.90 5.36 17.36
CA ALA A 103 1.09 3.92 17.49
C ALA A 103 -0.21 3.17 17.82
N ALA A 104 -1.04 3.72 18.72
CA ALA A 104 -2.32 3.13 19.09
C ALA A 104 -3.30 3.09 17.90
N ASN A 105 -3.40 4.17 17.12
CA ASN A 105 -4.29 4.23 15.95
C ASN A 105 -3.82 3.30 14.84
N ILE A 106 -2.50 3.19 14.60
CA ILE A 106 -1.93 2.25 13.62
C ILE A 106 -2.37 0.82 13.95
N VAL A 107 -2.34 0.45 15.23
CA VAL A 107 -2.77 -0.88 15.66
C VAL A 107 -4.29 -1.03 15.63
N GLU A 108 -5.05 -0.12 16.24
CA GLU A 108 -6.50 -0.29 16.43
C GLU A 108 -7.30 -0.06 15.15
N GLN A 109 -6.88 0.87 14.29
CA GLN A 109 -7.61 1.22 13.07
C GLN A 109 -7.02 0.58 11.80
N GLY A 110 -5.72 0.27 11.79
CA GLY A 110 -5.05 -0.39 10.65
C GLY A 110 -4.97 -1.90 10.84
N MET A 111 -4.20 -2.34 11.82
CA MET A 111 -3.79 -3.73 11.95
C MET A 111 -4.91 -4.64 12.47
N LYS A 112 -5.59 -4.25 13.54
CA LYS A 112 -6.62 -5.08 14.19
C LYS A 112 -7.81 -5.43 13.28
N PRO A 113 -8.37 -4.48 12.46
CA PRO A 113 -9.41 -4.82 11.50
C PRO A 113 -8.93 -5.81 10.43
N PHE A 114 -7.68 -5.67 9.95
CA PHE A 114 -7.10 -6.58 8.97
C PHE A 114 -6.94 -7.98 9.55
N LEU A 115 -6.36 -8.12 10.76
CA LEU A 115 -6.24 -9.41 11.45
C LEU A 115 -7.58 -10.02 11.81
N THR A 116 -8.62 -9.21 12.03
CA THR A 116 -9.99 -9.70 12.24
C THR A 116 -10.57 -10.29 10.96
N ALA A 117 -10.31 -9.64 9.80
CA ALA A 117 -10.75 -10.14 8.51
C ALA A 117 -9.97 -11.38 8.06
N PHE A 118 -8.67 -11.44 8.37
CA PHE A 118 -7.75 -12.52 7.98
C PHE A 118 -7.02 -13.08 9.22
N PRO A 119 -7.66 -13.86 10.07
CA PRO A 119 -7.07 -14.31 11.34
C PRO A 119 -5.86 -15.26 11.15
N ASP A 120 -5.78 -15.96 10.03
CA ASP A 120 -4.67 -16.84 9.64
C ASP A 120 -3.57 -16.14 8.84
N THR A 121 -3.66 -14.81 8.64
CA THR A 121 -2.72 -14.10 7.78
C THR A 121 -1.28 -14.21 8.27
N THR A 122 -0.37 -14.30 7.32
CA THR A 122 1.08 -14.23 7.55
C THR A 122 1.70 -13.19 6.63
N GLY A 123 2.73 -12.48 7.13
CA GLY A 123 3.62 -11.65 6.35
C GLY A 123 5.01 -12.28 6.31
N GLU A 124 5.49 -12.62 5.14
CA GLU A 124 6.81 -13.22 4.93
C GLU A 124 7.72 -12.21 4.22
N LEU A 125 8.82 -11.82 4.90
CA LEU A 125 9.83 -10.95 4.30
C LEU A 125 10.57 -11.68 3.17
N GLU A 126 10.36 -11.25 1.94
CA GLU A 126 11.03 -11.77 0.75
C GLU A 126 12.36 -11.07 0.50
N LEU A 127 12.43 -9.77 0.81
CA LEU A 127 13.61 -8.92 0.66
C LEU A 127 13.62 -7.91 1.80
N THR A 128 14.81 -7.66 2.36
CA THR A 128 15.02 -6.55 3.31
C THR A 128 16.18 -5.69 2.83
N LEU A 129 15.94 -4.40 2.65
CA LEU A 129 16.96 -3.41 2.31
C LEU A 129 17.09 -2.41 3.46
N LEU A 130 18.31 -1.98 3.74
CA LEU A 130 18.58 -0.96 4.76
C LEU A 130 19.49 0.14 4.19
N ASN A 131 19.04 1.39 4.28
CA ASN A 131 19.86 2.56 3.99
C ASN A 131 19.74 3.57 5.15
N GLY A 132 20.80 3.74 5.92
CA GLY A 132 20.80 4.60 7.11
C GLY A 132 19.74 4.18 8.14
N ASN A 133 18.68 4.95 8.29
CA ASN A 133 17.54 4.67 9.16
C ASN A 133 16.31 4.18 8.38
N THR A 134 16.41 4.01 7.08
CA THR A 134 15.30 3.58 6.22
C THR A 134 15.42 2.08 5.93
N LEU A 135 14.41 1.32 6.33
CA LEU A 135 14.21 -0.09 6.00
C LEU A 135 13.18 -0.22 4.90
N VAL A 136 13.43 -1.11 3.96
CA VAL A 136 12.43 -1.50 2.95
C VAL A 136 12.26 -3.00 2.98
N GLY A 137 11.01 -3.45 3.10
CA GLY A 137 10.65 -4.84 3.00
C GLY A 137 9.75 -5.10 1.80
N LEU A 138 10.09 -6.08 1.00
CA LEU A 138 9.15 -6.74 0.11
C LEU A 138 8.53 -7.89 0.89
N VAL A 139 7.23 -7.85 1.08
CA VAL A 139 6.50 -8.77 1.96
C VAL A 139 5.47 -9.54 1.15
N LEU A 140 5.44 -10.86 1.29
CA LEU A 140 4.35 -11.68 0.79
C LEU A 140 3.30 -11.86 1.91
N PHE A 141 2.13 -11.25 1.71
CA PHE A 141 0.96 -11.49 2.55
C PHE A 141 0.14 -12.66 2.03
N ARG A 142 -0.24 -13.56 2.94
CA ARG A 142 -1.15 -14.68 2.66
C ARG A 142 -2.16 -14.79 3.80
N GLY A 143 -3.38 -15.18 3.47
CA GLY A 143 -4.42 -15.41 4.48
C GLY A 143 -5.76 -15.76 3.84
N THR A 144 -6.72 -16.17 4.68
CA THR A 144 -8.08 -16.51 4.27
C THR A 144 -9.06 -15.54 4.91
N GLN A 145 -9.89 -14.89 4.12
CA GLN A 145 -10.88 -13.95 4.63
C GLN A 145 -12.05 -14.70 5.24
N THR A 146 -11.98 -14.90 6.56
CA THR A 146 -13.04 -15.56 7.37
C THR A 146 -13.75 -14.61 8.31
N GLY A 147 -13.26 -13.38 8.46
CA GLY A 147 -13.93 -12.30 9.19
C GLY A 147 -14.42 -11.18 8.27
N THR A 148 -15.13 -10.20 8.84
CA THR A 148 -15.60 -9.03 8.11
C THR A 148 -14.42 -8.13 7.75
N LEU A 149 -14.24 -7.83 6.45
CA LEU A 149 -13.25 -6.87 5.96
C LEU A 149 -13.86 -5.48 5.87
N VAL A 150 -13.28 -4.52 6.59
CA VAL A 150 -13.69 -3.11 6.51
C VAL A 150 -13.00 -2.47 5.31
N THR A 151 -13.78 -1.87 4.40
CA THR A 151 -13.29 -1.15 3.23
C THR A 151 -13.89 0.25 3.14
N PRO A 152 -13.30 1.18 2.38
CA PRO A 152 -13.90 2.50 2.14
C PRO A 152 -15.31 2.43 1.52
N ALA A 153 -15.63 1.35 0.79
CA ALA A 153 -16.95 1.10 0.22
C ALA A 153 -17.94 0.42 1.20
N GLY A 154 -17.53 0.23 2.46
CA GLY A 154 -18.30 -0.43 3.51
C GLY A 154 -17.78 -1.83 3.87
N PRO A 155 -18.42 -2.49 4.85
CA PRO A 155 -18.01 -3.81 5.31
C PRO A 155 -18.31 -4.90 4.28
N VAL A 156 -17.33 -5.78 4.07
CA VAL A 156 -17.44 -6.97 3.22
C VAL A 156 -17.57 -8.20 4.12
N PRO A 157 -18.67 -8.97 4.04
CA PRO A 157 -18.82 -10.20 4.80
C PRO A 157 -17.77 -11.23 4.41
N PRO A 158 -17.52 -12.26 5.26
CA PRO A 158 -16.57 -13.32 4.96
C PRO A 158 -16.83 -13.97 3.60
N THR A 159 -15.81 -14.04 2.76
CA THR A 159 -15.88 -14.72 1.46
C THR A 159 -15.38 -16.17 1.52
N GLY A 160 -14.60 -16.52 2.55
CA GLY A 160 -13.89 -17.80 2.66
C GLY A 160 -12.75 -17.96 1.65
N LYS A 161 -12.40 -16.88 0.91
CA LYS A 161 -11.37 -16.94 -0.12
C LYS A 161 -10.00 -16.54 0.42
N LYS A 162 -8.97 -17.09 -0.23
CA LYS A 162 -7.57 -16.79 0.06
C LYS A 162 -7.10 -15.53 -0.65
N ILE A 163 -6.16 -14.83 0.00
CA ILE A 163 -5.30 -13.84 -0.62
C ILE A 163 -3.85 -14.32 -0.61
N GLY A 164 -3.07 -13.86 -1.59
CA GLY A 164 -1.63 -14.05 -1.66
C GLY A 164 -1.08 -12.97 -2.58
N LEU A 165 -0.50 -11.91 -1.99
CA LEU A 165 -0.03 -10.74 -2.74
C LEU A 165 1.21 -10.13 -2.09
N TYR A 166 2.01 -9.46 -2.90
CA TYR A 166 3.16 -8.70 -2.43
C TYR A 166 2.78 -7.30 -1.99
N SER A 167 3.46 -6.81 -0.95
CA SER A 167 3.42 -5.43 -0.48
C SER A 167 4.83 -4.93 -0.25
N ALA A 168 5.08 -3.66 -0.56
CA ALA A 168 6.31 -2.96 -0.18
C ALA A 168 6.06 -2.12 1.06
N HIS A 169 6.94 -2.23 2.05
CA HIS A 169 6.91 -1.46 3.29
C HIS A 169 8.19 -0.66 3.42
N ILE A 170 8.07 0.65 3.48
CA ILE A 170 9.19 1.57 3.72
C ILE A 170 9.03 2.11 5.13
N ILE A 171 9.98 1.80 6.02
CA ILE A 171 9.98 2.19 7.42
C ILE A 171 11.14 3.15 7.67
N GLU A 172 10.85 4.32 8.20
CA GLU A 172 11.85 5.26 8.70
C GLU A 172 11.94 5.16 10.22
N LEU A 173 13.13 4.85 10.74
CA LEU A 173 13.40 4.79 12.19
C LEU A 173 13.82 6.16 12.69
N ASN A 174 13.33 6.53 13.89
CA ASN A 174 13.84 7.69 14.62
C ASN A 174 15.14 7.37 15.39
N ASP A 175 15.73 8.36 16.05
CA ASP A 175 16.99 8.22 16.81
C ASP A 175 16.88 7.23 17.98
N ALA A 176 15.68 6.97 18.49
CA ALA A 176 15.42 5.96 19.51
C ALA A 176 15.25 4.55 18.93
N GLY A 177 15.38 4.36 17.61
CA GLY A 177 15.22 3.09 16.91
C GLY A 177 13.77 2.61 16.80
N LYS A 178 12.79 3.51 16.93
CA LYS A 178 11.38 3.22 16.73
C LYS A 178 10.96 3.57 15.32
N ALA A 179 9.99 2.83 14.77
CA ALA A 179 9.35 3.17 13.51
C ALA A 179 8.60 4.51 13.67
N GLN A 180 9.07 5.55 12.98
CA GLN A 180 8.52 6.89 13.01
C GLN A 180 7.56 7.14 11.87
N LYS A 181 7.86 6.54 10.70
CA LYS A 181 7.04 6.65 9.51
C LYS A 181 7.04 5.33 8.75
N GLU A 182 5.88 4.98 8.25
CA GLU A 182 5.72 3.90 7.29
C GLU A 182 5.04 4.41 6.04
N ILE A 183 5.48 3.90 4.89
CA ILE A 183 4.75 3.91 3.63
C ILE A 183 4.52 2.45 3.26
N MET A 184 3.27 2.06 3.12
CA MET A 184 2.85 0.74 2.68
C MET A 184 2.23 0.84 1.28
N ALA A 185 2.68 -0.01 0.38
CA ALA A 185 2.22 -0.05 -1.00
C ALA A 185 1.85 -1.49 -1.40
N ASP A 186 0.59 -1.72 -1.68
CA ASP A 186 0.08 -2.94 -2.30
C ASP A 186 -1.03 -2.62 -3.32
N ASP A 187 -1.50 -3.63 -4.04
CA ASP A 187 -2.62 -3.45 -4.96
C ASP A 187 -3.95 -3.95 -4.36
N GLY A 188 -4.74 -3.02 -3.86
CA GLY A 188 -6.09 -3.29 -3.37
C GLY A 188 -7.02 -3.90 -4.45
N GLY A 189 -6.76 -3.65 -5.73
CA GLY A 189 -7.48 -4.24 -6.87
C GLY A 189 -7.20 -5.74 -6.97
N THR A 190 -5.95 -6.17 -6.82
CA THR A 190 -5.57 -7.58 -6.76
C THR A 190 -6.22 -8.28 -5.56
N MET A 191 -6.16 -7.69 -4.37
CA MET A 191 -6.84 -8.25 -3.20
C MET A 191 -8.35 -8.39 -3.43
N ALA A 192 -9.01 -7.34 -3.90
CA ALA A 192 -10.44 -7.36 -4.20
C ALA A 192 -10.80 -8.40 -5.27
N GLY A 193 -9.96 -8.57 -6.29
CA GLY A 193 -10.11 -9.58 -7.33
C GLY A 193 -9.97 -11.00 -6.80
N GLN A 194 -8.93 -11.28 -5.99
CA GLN A 194 -8.73 -12.58 -5.33
C GLN A 194 -9.90 -12.94 -4.42
N LEU A 195 -10.46 -11.96 -3.71
CA LEU A 195 -11.67 -12.15 -2.90
C LEU A 195 -12.96 -12.26 -3.74
N GLY A 196 -12.90 -12.00 -5.06
CA GLY A 196 -14.05 -12.03 -5.96
C GLY A 196 -15.01 -10.87 -5.76
N LEU A 197 -14.54 -9.76 -5.24
CA LEU A 197 -15.30 -8.53 -5.04
C LEU A 197 -15.31 -7.65 -6.30
N MET A 198 -14.34 -7.86 -7.19
CA MET A 198 -14.20 -7.16 -8.47
C MET A 198 -14.05 -8.16 -9.62
N ASN A 199 -14.75 -7.89 -10.73
CA ASN A 199 -14.63 -8.69 -11.95
C ASN A 199 -13.67 -8.01 -12.94
N MET A 200 -12.43 -7.77 -12.49
CA MET A 200 -11.34 -7.22 -13.30
C MET A 200 -10.19 -8.22 -13.36
N PRO A 201 -9.37 -8.20 -14.42
CA PRO A 201 -8.14 -8.99 -14.43
C PRO A 201 -7.26 -8.61 -13.23
N HIS A 202 -6.80 -9.60 -12.49
CA HIS A 202 -5.98 -9.42 -11.30
C HIS A 202 -4.97 -10.56 -11.20
N ARG A 203 -3.92 -10.38 -10.37
CA ARG A 203 -2.92 -11.42 -10.11
C ARG A 203 -3.55 -12.60 -9.37
N LYS A 204 -3.11 -13.79 -9.72
CA LYS A 204 -3.47 -15.00 -8.98
C LYS A 204 -2.89 -14.94 -7.57
N VAL A 205 -3.51 -15.72 -6.66
CA VAL A 205 -2.98 -15.91 -5.30
C VAL A 205 -1.56 -16.47 -5.38
N VAL A 206 -0.62 -15.81 -4.71
CA VAL A 206 0.76 -16.27 -4.57
C VAL A 206 0.83 -17.21 -3.37
N GLU A 207 0.99 -18.50 -3.62
CA GLU A 207 0.99 -19.54 -2.58
C GLU A 207 2.40 -19.73 -1.95
N THR A 208 3.47 -19.42 -2.67
CA THR A 208 4.85 -19.69 -2.22
C THR A 208 5.71 -18.45 -2.40
N GLY A 209 6.47 -18.08 -1.37
CA GLY A 209 7.45 -17.01 -1.43
C GLY A 209 8.77 -17.43 -2.10
N TRP A 210 9.74 -16.54 -2.06
CA TRP A 210 11.06 -16.76 -2.63
C TRP A 210 11.84 -17.81 -1.84
N ALA A 211 12.68 -18.58 -2.51
CA ALA A 211 13.55 -19.54 -1.85
C ALA A 211 14.62 -18.87 -0.98
N GLU A 212 15.16 -17.74 -1.45
CA GLU A 212 16.14 -16.93 -0.74
C GLU A 212 15.46 -15.64 -0.22
N LYS A 213 15.87 -15.20 0.98
CA LYS A 213 15.35 -13.98 1.62
C LYS A 213 16.51 -13.01 1.84
N PRO A 214 16.97 -12.32 0.79
CA PRO A 214 18.14 -11.46 0.89
C PRO A 214 17.94 -10.29 1.85
N VAL A 215 18.99 -10.01 2.62
CA VAL A 215 19.11 -8.82 3.46
C VAL A 215 20.31 -8.02 2.96
N VAL A 216 20.10 -6.79 2.51
CA VAL A 216 21.12 -5.98 1.86
C VAL A 216 21.20 -4.62 2.53
N ILE A 217 22.42 -4.23 2.91
CA ILE A 217 22.73 -2.95 3.55
C ILE A 217 23.41 -2.04 2.53
N ALA A 218 22.87 -0.84 2.35
CA ALA A 218 23.48 0.17 1.49
C ALA A 218 24.88 0.55 2.02
N SER A 219 25.84 0.55 1.13
CA SER A 219 27.25 0.83 1.41
C SER A 219 27.75 2.16 0.84
N GLY A 220 26.95 2.78 -0.03
CA GLY A 220 27.35 3.97 -0.79
C GLY A 220 28.41 3.65 -1.85
N SER A 221 28.51 2.38 -2.29
CA SER A 221 29.50 1.92 -3.29
C SER A 221 29.28 2.58 -4.65
N ASP A 222 30.31 2.54 -5.49
CA ASP A 222 30.21 3.07 -6.86
C ASP A 222 29.25 2.24 -7.73
N GLY A 223 29.09 0.93 -7.45
CA GLY A 223 28.07 0.09 -8.07
C GLY A 223 26.65 0.56 -7.75
N GLU A 224 26.35 0.84 -6.49
CA GLU A 224 25.04 1.39 -6.07
C GLU A 224 24.78 2.75 -6.74
N LYS A 225 25.76 3.65 -6.76
CA LYS A 225 25.64 4.95 -7.44
C LYS A 225 25.39 4.80 -8.94
N ALA A 226 26.08 3.84 -9.58
CA ALA A 226 25.90 3.55 -11.01
C ALA A 226 24.49 3.01 -11.30
N ASN A 227 23.93 2.13 -10.45
CA ASN A 227 22.57 1.62 -10.58
C ASN A 227 21.54 2.75 -10.41
N VAL A 228 21.71 3.63 -9.42
CA VAL A 228 20.84 4.81 -9.23
C VAL A 228 20.91 5.76 -10.45
N ALA A 229 22.12 6.00 -11.00
CA ALA A 229 22.27 6.84 -12.19
C ALA A 229 21.60 6.21 -13.42
N ALA A 230 21.68 4.86 -13.56
CA ALA A 230 21.00 4.12 -14.61
C ALA A 230 19.46 4.27 -14.51
N PHE A 231 18.89 4.04 -13.34
CA PHE A 231 17.47 4.27 -13.05
C PHE A 231 17.04 5.71 -13.37
N THR A 232 17.81 6.71 -12.91
CA THR A 232 17.50 8.14 -13.16
C THR A 232 17.44 8.43 -14.66
N LYS A 233 18.35 7.83 -15.45
CA LYS A 233 18.36 7.99 -16.90
C LYS A 233 17.14 7.32 -17.56
N GLU A 234 16.66 6.18 -17.04
CA GLU A 234 15.42 5.55 -17.52
C GLU A 234 14.19 6.41 -17.23
N VAL A 235 14.12 7.04 -16.04
CA VAL A 235 13.08 8.03 -15.71
C VAL A 235 13.12 9.24 -16.66
N GLU A 236 14.32 9.73 -17.02
CA GLU A 236 14.43 10.79 -18.03
C GLU A 236 13.91 10.34 -19.40
N GLY A 237 14.22 9.10 -19.81
CA GLY A 237 13.69 8.50 -21.05
C GLY A 237 12.17 8.40 -21.02
N PHE A 238 11.61 7.92 -19.91
CA PHE A 238 10.16 7.88 -19.72
C PHE A 238 9.52 9.29 -19.85
N ASN A 239 10.07 10.27 -19.16
CA ASN A 239 9.55 11.65 -19.18
C ASN A 239 9.71 12.37 -20.53
N LYS A 240 10.57 11.84 -21.42
CA LYS A 240 10.70 12.25 -22.83
C LYS A 240 9.79 11.46 -23.78
N HIS A 241 9.00 10.51 -23.25
CA HIS A 241 8.20 9.55 -24.02
C HIS A 241 9.05 8.74 -25.02
N ASP A 242 10.27 8.42 -24.63
CA ASP A 242 11.19 7.55 -25.35
C ASP A 242 11.16 6.13 -24.75
N PRO A 243 10.41 5.16 -25.35
CA PRO A 243 10.34 3.80 -24.81
C PRO A 243 11.69 3.12 -24.72
N ALA A 244 12.59 3.37 -25.71
CA ALA A 244 13.92 2.78 -25.72
C ALA A 244 14.79 3.36 -24.59
N GLY A 245 14.69 4.66 -24.33
CA GLY A 245 15.34 5.33 -23.21
C GLY A 245 14.78 4.88 -21.86
N ALA A 246 13.46 4.75 -21.74
CA ALA A 246 12.79 4.28 -20.53
C ALA A 246 13.15 2.83 -20.12
N MET A 247 13.63 2.03 -21.05
CA MET A 247 14.08 0.64 -20.84
C MET A 247 15.54 0.46 -21.26
N GLY A 248 16.36 1.52 -21.12
CA GLY A 248 17.71 1.59 -21.64
C GLY A 248 18.65 0.51 -21.08
N THR A 249 18.56 0.26 -19.78
CA THR A 249 19.36 -0.74 -19.07
C THR A 249 18.69 -2.10 -18.95
N ALA A 250 17.44 -2.25 -19.37
CA ALA A 250 16.72 -3.50 -19.27
C ALA A 250 17.48 -4.67 -19.93
N ALA A 251 17.61 -5.77 -19.20
CA ALA A 251 18.14 -7.01 -19.74
C ALA A 251 17.15 -7.65 -20.72
N ASP A 252 17.63 -8.48 -21.66
CA ASP A 252 16.76 -9.14 -22.63
C ASP A 252 15.72 -10.06 -21.97
N ASP A 253 16.06 -10.61 -20.82
CA ASP A 253 15.23 -11.52 -20.01
C ASP A 253 14.61 -10.81 -18.77
N ILE A 254 14.50 -9.49 -18.78
CA ILE A 254 13.89 -8.72 -17.68
C ILE A 254 12.51 -9.25 -17.29
N VAL A 255 12.20 -9.24 -16.01
CA VAL A 255 10.85 -9.47 -15.47
C VAL A 255 10.32 -8.16 -14.91
N PHE A 256 9.33 -7.59 -15.57
CA PHE A 256 8.66 -6.37 -15.10
C PHE A 256 7.34 -6.73 -14.44
N SER A 257 7.31 -6.64 -13.13
CA SER A 257 6.18 -6.93 -12.25
C SER A 257 5.49 -5.63 -11.82
N GLU A 258 4.59 -5.12 -12.66
CA GLU A 258 3.62 -4.10 -12.23
C GLU A 258 2.55 -4.82 -11.40
N LEU A 259 2.51 -4.58 -10.07
CA LEU A 259 1.72 -5.43 -9.15
C LEU A 259 0.20 -5.22 -9.30
N SER A 260 -0.22 -4.11 -9.88
CA SER A 260 -1.61 -3.83 -10.27
C SER A 260 -2.02 -4.50 -11.60
N ALA A 261 -1.05 -5.00 -12.40
CA ALA A 261 -1.34 -5.74 -13.62
C ALA A 261 -1.54 -7.24 -13.34
N PRO A 262 -2.34 -7.96 -14.14
CA PRO A 262 -2.71 -9.36 -13.87
C PRO A 262 -1.55 -10.36 -14.04
N ALA A 263 -0.46 -9.97 -14.71
CA ALA A 263 0.71 -10.81 -14.94
C ALA A 263 1.97 -9.97 -15.19
N ASP A 264 3.11 -10.58 -15.01
CA ASP A 264 4.41 -9.97 -15.34
C ASP A 264 4.59 -9.85 -16.84
N ARG A 265 5.33 -8.82 -17.27
CA ARG A 265 5.88 -8.73 -18.62
C ARG A 265 7.28 -9.33 -18.59
N VAL A 266 7.46 -10.43 -19.29
CA VAL A 266 8.74 -11.16 -19.33
C VAL A 266 9.45 -10.87 -20.64
N GLY A 267 10.69 -10.40 -20.53
CA GLY A 267 11.53 -10.03 -21.65
C GLY A 267 11.39 -8.55 -22.06
N LYS A 268 12.52 -7.98 -22.49
CA LYS A 268 12.62 -6.55 -22.87
C LYS A 268 11.60 -6.15 -23.92
N LYS A 269 11.31 -7.02 -24.89
CA LYS A 269 10.33 -6.74 -25.95
C LYS A 269 8.91 -6.54 -25.39
N GLU A 270 8.48 -7.38 -24.47
CA GLU A 270 7.14 -7.24 -23.84
C GLU A 270 7.08 -6.06 -22.88
N ALA A 271 8.18 -5.76 -22.17
CA ALA A 271 8.27 -4.55 -21.33
C ALA A 271 8.15 -3.28 -22.18
N LEU A 272 8.91 -3.16 -23.29
CA LEU A 272 8.84 -2.05 -24.23
C LEU A 272 7.42 -1.86 -24.78
N LYS A 273 6.77 -2.95 -25.20
CA LYS A 273 5.40 -2.90 -25.68
C LYS A 273 4.44 -2.33 -24.64
N GLY A 274 4.62 -2.68 -23.35
CA GLY A 274 3.83 -2.13 -22.25
C GLY A 274 4.02 -0.62 -22.10
N ILE A 275 5.26 -0.12 -22.19
CA ILE A 275 5.57 1.32 -22.15
C ILE A 275 4.96 2.05 -23.35
N GLU A 276 5.08 1.48 -24.57
CA GLU A 276 4.46 2.05 -25.77
C GLU A 276 2.94 2.14 -25.66
N GLU A 277 2.29 1.11 -25.12
CA GLU A 277 0.85 1.11 -24.87
C GLU A 277 0.46 2.16 -23.82
N MET A 278 1.28 2.33 -22.77
CA MET A 278 1.06 3.36 -21.77
C MET A 278 1.14 4.76 -22.39
N PHE A 279 2.16 5.08 -23.19
CA PHE A 279 2.28 6.38 -23.86
C PHE A 279 1.15 6.64 -24.88
N LYS A 280 0.59 5.59 -25.51
CA LYS A 280 -0.62 5.73 -26.33
C LYS A 280 -1.85 6.03 -25.49
N GLY A 281 -1.99 5.40 -24.34
CA GLY A 281 -3.10 5.60 -23.42
C GLY A 281 -3.05 6.92 -22.68
N PHE A 282 -1.83 7.34 -22.30
CA PHE A 282 -1.52 8.53 -21.52
C PHE A 282 -0.37 9.32 -22.17
N PRO A 283 -0.66 10.09 -23.24
CA PRO A 283 0.39 10.77 -24.01
C PRO A 283 1.06 11.95 -23.26
N ASP A 284 0.57 12.29 -22.08
CA ASP A 284 1.14 13.26 -21.15
C ASP A 284 1.71 12.60 -19.88
N ALA A 285 1.93 11.28 -19.91
CA ALA A 285 2.45 10.51 -18.78
C ALA A 285 3.77 11.07 -18.25
N LYS A 286 3.89 11.22 -16.93
CA LYS A 286 5.07 11.77 -16.28
C LYS A 286 5.34 11.11 -14.94
N LEU A 287 6.62 10.91 -14.62
CA LEU A 287 7.15 10.50 -13.34
C LEU A 287 7.81 11.69 -12.63
N ASP A 288 7.45 11.86 -11.35
CA ASP A 288 8.10 12.80 -10.43
C ASP A 288 8.67 12.00 -9.26
N ILE A 289 10.01 11.82 -9.23
CA ILE A 289 10.70 11.01 -8.23
C ILE A 289 10.87 11.82 -6.95
N LYS A 290 10.40 11.28 -5.84
CA LYS A 290 10.50 11.87 -4.50
C LYS A 290 11.76 11.42 -3.77
N SER A 291 12.13 10.15 -3.92
CA SER A 291 13.31 9.55 -3.32
C SER A 291 13.84 8.44 -4.21
N VAL A 292 15.16 8.34 -4.31
CA VAL A 292 15.84 7.20 -4.98
C VAL A 292 17.17 6.94 -4.28
N TRP A 293 17.47 5.66 -4.04
CA TRP A 293 18.73 5.22 -3.46
C TRP A 293 19.03 3.77 -3.80
N GLY A 294 20.29 3.37 -3.65
CA GLY A 294 20.77 2.01 -3.93
C GLY A 294 21.18 1.26 -2.67
N ALA A 295 21.03 -0.08 -2.70
CA ALA A 295 21.61 -1.01 -1.74
C ALA A 295 22.05 -2.28 -2.46
N GLY A 296 23.36 -2.50 -2.55
CA GLY A 296 23.94 -3.58 -3.34
C GLY A 296 23.45 -3.53 -4.81
N ASP A 297 22.82 -4.62 -5.24
CA ASP A 297 22.26 -4.73 -6.58
C ASP A 297 20.83 -4.16 -6.71
N TYR A 298 20.30 -3.50 -5.67
CA TYR A 298 18.95 -2.98 -5.69
C TYR A 298 18.92 -1.46 -5.74
N VAL A 299 17.90 -0.93 -6.43
CA VAL A 299 17.49 0.47 -6.39
C VAL A 299 16.07 0.54 -5.87
N VAL A 300 15.82 1.47 -4.94
CA VAL A 300 14.47 1.76 -4.44
C VAL A 300 14.13 3.18 -4.84
N ALA A 301 12.94 3.36 -5.41
CA ALA A 301 12.42 4.67 -5.75
C ALA A 301 10.98 4.84 -5.22
N THR A 302 10.67 6.07 -4.83
CA THR A 302 9.29 6.50 -4.55
C THR A 302 9.00 7.74 -5.36
N GLY A 303 7.76 7.90 -5.78
CA GLY A 303 7.39 9.04 -6.58
C GLY A 303 5.90 9.12 -6.87
N THR A 304 5.58 9.98 -7.80
CA THR A 304 4.23 10.18 -8.31
C THR A 304 4.23 9.99 -9.82
N TRP A 305 3.30 9.21 -10.32
CA TRP A 305 2.97 9.09 -11.73
C TRP A 305 1.70 9.90 -12.02
N THR A 306 1.69 10.64 -13.13
CA THR A 306 0.54 11.42 -13.58
C THR A 306 0.30 11.19 -15.07
N GLY A 307 -0.95 11.29 -15.51
CA GLY A 307 -1.30 11.22 -16.93
C GLY A 307 -2.79 11.39 -17.17
N THR A 308 -3.18 11.73 -18.40
CA THR A 308 -4.57 11.85 -18.85
C THR A 308 -4.89 10.72 -19.83
N ASN A 309 -5.88 9.90 -19.51
CA ASN A 309 -6.25 8.76 -20.35
C ASN A 309 -7.03 9.21 -21.60
N THR A 310 -6.32 9.55 -22.65
CA THR A 310 -6.89 9.98 -23.94
C THR A 310 -6.85 8.92 -25.03
N GLY A 311 -6.18 7.79 -24.77
CA GLY A 311 -6.11 6.63 -25.68
C GLY A 311 -6.57 5.33 -25.04
N ASP A 312 -6.83 4.31 -25.86
CA ASP A 312 -7.13 2.95 -25.41
C ASP A 312 -5.84 2.21 -25.02
N ILE A 313 -5.92 1.35 -23.98
CA ILE A 313 -4.86 0.42 -23.59
C ILE A 313 -5.40 -1.01 -23.67
N PRO A 314 -5.21 -1.68 -24.81
CA PRO A 314 -5.81 -2.99 -25.06
C PRO A 314 -5.37 -4.08 -24.08
N SER A 315 -4.10 -4.10 -23.66
CA SER A 315 -3.57 -5.09 -22.71
C SER A 315 -4.28 -5.04 -21.36
N MET A 316 -4.72 -3.85 -20.93
CA MET A 316 -5.49 -3.61 -19.70
C MET A 316 -6.99 -3.62 -19.92
N LYS A 317 -7.48 -3.80 -21.16
CA LYS A 317 -8.89 -3.63 -21.57
C LYS A 317 -9.45 -2.25 -21.19
N LEU A 318 -8.59 -1.25 -21.07
CA LEU A 318 -8.95 0.11 -20.74
C LEU A 318 -9.29 0.89 -22.00
N LYS A 319 -10.51 1.43 -22.05
CA LYS A 319 -10.95 2.38 -23.06
C LYS A 319 -10.63 3.79 -22.61
N LYS A 320 -10.38 4.70 -23.55
CA LYS A 320 -10.16 6.12 -23.24
C LYS A 320 -11.32 6.68 -22.42
N THR A 321 -10.97 7.35 -21.32
CA THR A 321 -11.95 7.98 -20.41
C THR A 321 -11.93 9.49 -20.48
N GLY A 322 -10.86 10.09 -20.99
CA GLY A 322 -10.60 11.52 -20.96
C GLY A 322 -10.24 12.06 -19.58
N LYS A 323 -10.01 11.19 -18.58
CA LYS A 323 -9.76 11.59 -17.21
C LYS A 323 -8.29 11.55 -16.86
N ALA A 324 -7.88 12.47 -15.98
CA ALA A 324 -6.54 12.49 -15.39
C ALA A 324 -6.44 11.49 -14.24
N VAL A 325 -5.25 10.95 -14.06
CA VAL A 325 -4.86 10.08 -12.94
C VAL A 325 -3.59 10.65 -12.30
N THR A 326 -3.56 10.60 -10.98
CA THR A 326 -2.36 10.82 -10.17
C THR A 326 -2.23 9.65 -9.21
N GLN A 327 -1.08 8.97 -9.25
CA GLN A 327 -0.79 7.84 -8.37
C GLN A 327 0.57 7.98 -7.73
N GLN A 328 0.66 7.70 -6.45
CA GLN A 328 1.93 7.43 -5.80
C GLN A 328 2.40 6.03 -6.17
N PHE A 329 3.72 5.82 -6.17
CA PHE A 329 4.29 4.51 -6.40
C PHE A 329 5.53 4.26 -5.54
N VAL A 330 5.80 2.97 -5.33
CA VAL A 330 7.07 2.43 -4.87
C VAL A 330 7.59 1.51 -5.95
N GLU A 331 8.85 1.66 -6.32
CA GLU A 331 9.52 0.79 -7.27
C GLU A 331 10.80 0.22 -6.66
N ILE A 332 11.01 -1.08 -6.84
CA ILE A 332 12.22 -1.79 -6.43
C ILE A 332 12.78 -2.47 -7.66
N ASP A 333 13.99 -2.10 -8.06
CA ASP A 333 14.70 -2.70 -9.19
C ASP A 333 15.85 -3.57 -8.71
N LYS A 334 16.03 -4.71 -9.36
CA LYS A 334 17.22 -5.56 -9.19
C LYS A 334 18.09 -5.48 -10.41
N PHE A 335 19.35 -5.14 -10.21
CA PHE A 335 20.38 -5.10 -11.24
C PHE A 335 21.24 -6.36 -11.21
N ALA A 336 21.79 -6.72 -12.36
CA ALA A 336 22.88 -7.68 -12.49
C ALA A 336 23.76 -7.29 -13.66
N ALA A 337 25.07 -7.21 -13.44
CA ALA A 337 26.04 -6.77 -14.44
C ALA A 337 25.65 -5.46 -15.15
N GLY A 338 25.14 -4.48 -14.41
CA GLY A 338 24.72 -3.17 -14.92
C GLY A 338 23.45 -3.19 -15.77
N LYS A 339 22.66 -4.27 -15.70
CA LYS A 339 21.36 -4.42 -16.38
C LYS A 339 20.26 -4.63 -15.37
N THR A 340 19.11 -3.98 -15.60
CA THR A 340 17.89 -4.19 -14.82
C THR A 340 17.30 -5.57 -15.16
N LYS A 341 17.23 -6.44 -14.17
CA LYS A 341 16.74 -7.83 -14.30
C LYS A 341 15.32 -7.99 -13.82
N ASN A 342 14.96 -7.32 -12.72
CA ASN A 342 13.62 -7.35 -12.16
C ASN A 342 13.20 -5.94 -11.80
N ILE A 343 11.95 -5.64 -12.03
CA ILE A 343 11.25 -4.45 -11.56
C ILE A 343 10.02 -4.91 -10.79
N TRP A 344 9.85 -4.44 -9.56
CA TRP A 344 8.62 -4.57 -8.79
C TRP A 344 8.03 -3.18 -8.59
N LEU A 345 7.00 -2.87 -9.37
CA LEU A 345 6.29 -1.59 -9.32
C LEU A 345 4.98 -1.75 -8.55
N PHE A 346 4.86 -1.02 -7.46
CA PHE A 346 3.69 -0.95 -6.60
C PHE A 346 2.95 0.35 -6.84
N SER A 347 1.69 0.26 -7.19
CA SER A 347 0.73 1.37 -7.29
C SER A 347 -0.67 0.85 -6.99
N ASN A 348 -1.59 1.73 -6.60
CA ASN A 348 -2.95 1.31 -6.25
C ASN A 348 -3.86 1.34 -7.48
N GLY A 349 -4.02 0.20 -8.15
CA GLY A 349 -4.88 0.05 -9.33
C GLY A 349 -6.35 0.37 -9.06
N ALA A 350 -6.85 0.12 -7.83
CA ALA A 350 -8.22 0.48 -7.46
C ALA A 350 -8.41 2.01 -7.40
N SER A 351 -7.40 2.74 -6.87
CA SER A 351 -7.39 4.21 -6.88
C SER A 351 -7.39 4.76 -8.31
N ALA A 352 -6.52 4.23 -9.19
CA ALA A 352 -6.52 4.62 -10.59
C ALA A 352 -7.88 4.35 -11.27
N ALA A 353 -8.45 3.17 -11.06
CA ALA A 353 -9.76 2.81 -11.62
C ALA A 353 -10.87 3.76 -11.13
N ALA A 354 -10.84 4.18 -9.86
CA ALA A 354 -11.79 5.15 -9.32
C ALA A 354 -11.61 6.53 -9.97
N GLN A 355 -10.37 7.03 -10.12
CA GLN A 355 -10.07 8.30 -10.76
C GLN A 355 -10.49 8.29 -12.25
N LEU A 356 -10.30 7.17 -12.93
CA LEU A 356 -10.77 6.96 -14.31
C LEU A 356 -12.29 6.79 -14.41
N GLY A 357 -12.99 6.63 -13.28
CA GLY A 357 -14.46 6.41 -13.24
C GLY A 357 -14.88 5.02 -13.67
N LEU A 358 -14.00 4.05 -13.53
CA LEU A 358 -14.26 2.64 -13.84
C LEU A 358 -14.89 1.90 -12.66
N LEU A 359 -14.79 2.45 -11.44
CA LEU A 359 -15.46 1.95 -10.26
C LEU A 359 -16.67 2.82 -9.92
N PRO A 360 -17.74 2.23 -9.37
CA PRO A 360 -18.85 3.02 -8.87
C PRO A 360 -18.36 3.95 -7.75
N PRO A 361 -18.93 5.16 -7.61
CA PRO A 361 -18.57 6.05 -6.52
C PRO A 361 -18.80 5.37 -5.16
N PRO A 362 -17.98 5.69 -4.14
CA PRO A 362 -18.16 5.17 -2.80
C PRO A 362 -19.61 5.39 -2.31
N GLY A 363 -20.26 4.34 -1.79
CA GLY A 363 -21.65 4.41 -1.33
C GLY A 363 -22.73 4.27 -2.41
N ALA A 364 -22.37 4.09 -3.69
CA ALA A 364 -23.38 3.73 -4.70
C ALA A 364 -24.02 2.38 -4.35
N PRO A 365 -25.38 2.26 -4.45
CA PRO A 365 -26.02 0.98 -4.20
C PRO A 365 -25.45 -0.05 -5.18
N LYS A 366 -25.05 -1.22 -4.66
CA LYS A 366 -24.62 -2.35 -5.50
C LYS A 366 -25.70 -2.56 -6.57
N ALA A 367 -25.33 -2.56 -7.85
CA ALA A 367 -26.24 -2.97 -8.92
C ALA A 367 -26.83 -4.32 -8.49
N LYS A 368 -28.16 -4.42 -8.42
CA LYS A 368 -28.85 -5.65 -8.05
C LYS A 368 -28.22 -6.75 -8.91
N GLU A 369 -27.60 -7.74 -8.26
CA GLU A 369 -27.14 -8.94 -8.96
C GLU A 369 -28.31 -9.42 -9.83
N ALA A 370 -28.06 -9.52 -11.11
CA ALA A 370 -29.02 -10.11 -12.03
C ALA A 370 -29.32 -11.50 -11.49
N LYS A 371 -30.56 -11.68 -11.00
CA LYS A 371 -31.03 -12.95 -10.46
C LYS A 371 -30.59 -14.05 -11.42
N PRO A 372 -29.91 -15.09 -10.98
CA PRO A 372 -29.50 -16.17 -11.86
C PRO A 372 -30.71 -16.61 -12.68
N ALA A 373 -30.55 -16.66 -14.00
CA ALA A 373 -31.63 -17.16 -14.87
C ALA A 373 -32.09 -18.51 -14.28
N PRO A 374 -33.40 -18.74 -14.18
CA PRO A 374 -33.91 -19.98 -13.62
C PRO A 374 -33.28 -21.15 -14.38
N ALA A 375 -32.67 -22.06 -13.65
CA ALA A 375 -32.09 -23.27 -14.20
C ALA A 375 -33.12 -23.97 -15.05
N LYS A 376 -32.76 -24.25 -16.31
CA LYS A 376 -33.60 -25.03 -17.24
C LYS A 376 -33.98 -26.33 -16.53
N PRO A 377 -35.24 -26.73 -16.50
CA PRO A 377 -35.64 -27.95 -15.79
C PRO A 377 -34.85 -29.14 -16.35
N GLU A 378 -34.12 -29.83 -15.45
CA GLU A 378 -33.54 -31.13 -15.79
C GLU A 378 -34.65 -32.09 -16.21
N ALA A 379 -34.49 -32.70 -17.38
CA ALA A 379 -35.36 -33.72 -17.88
C ALA A 379 -35.40 -34.89 -16.87
N LYS A 380 -36.60 -35.26 -16.40
CA LYS A 380 -36.84 -36.42 -15.54
C LYS A 380 -36.17 -37.66 -16.14
N PRO A 381 -35.45 -38.45 -15.34
CA PRO A 381 -34.95 -39.76 -15.81
C PRO A 381 -36.14 -40.66 -16.14
N THR A 382 -36.20 -41.16 -17.36
CA THR A 382 -37.09 -42.22 -17.80
C THR A 382 -36.73 -43.54 -17.09
N THR A 383 -37.61 -44.03 -16.27
CA THR A 383 -37.51 -45.34 -15.64
C THR A 383 -37.59 -46.43 -16.73
N THR A 384 -36.48 -47.06 -17.03
CA THR A 384 -36.44 -48.34 -17.73
C THR A 384 -36.39 -49.48 -16.73
N LYS A 385 -37.32 -50.43 -16.93
CA LYS A 385 -37.60 -51.66 -16.21
C LYS A 385 -36.36 -52.57 -16.16
N PRO A 386 -36.10 -53.29 -15.06
CA PRO A 386 -34.94 -54.20 -14.95
C PRO A 386 -35.16 -55.48 -15.74
N GLU A 387 -34.20 -55.85 -16.56
CA GLU A 387 -34.08 -57.17 -17.18
C GLU A 387 -33.02 -58.01 -16.48
N ALA A 388 -33.21 -59.31 -16.53
CA ALA A 388 -32.77 -60.34 -15.63
C ALA A 388 -31.24 -60.63 -15.62
N ALA A 389 -30.83 -61.24 -14.51
CA ALA A 389 -29.53 -61.74 -14.12
C ALA A 389 -28.82 -62.62 -15.19
N ALA A 390 -27.49 -62.42 -15.31
CA ALA A 390 -26.56 -63.39 -15.87
C ALA A 390 -25.35 -63.54 -14.94
N LYS A 391 -24.89 -64.77 -14.82
CA LYS A 391 -24.01 -65.44 -13.88
C LYS A 391 -22.54 -64.96 -13.98
N PRO A 392 -21.72 -65.13 -12.92
CA PRO A 392 -20.35 -64.62 -12.86
C PRO A 392 -19.33 -65.54 -13.55
N ALA A 393 -18.35 -64.97 -14.22
CA ALA A 393 -17.19 -65.66 -14.75
C ALA A 393 -15.89 -65.27 -14.06
N ALA A 394 -15.04 -66.21 -14.00
CA ALA A 394 -13.81 -66.48 -13.29
C ALA A 394 -12.73 -65.39 -13.14
N LYS A 395 -12.01 -65.52 -12.07
CA LYS A 395 -10.79 -64.85 -11.62
C LYS A 395 -9.57 -65.14 -12.52
N PRO A 396 -8.74 -64.19 -12.91
CA PRO A 396 -7.42 -64.46 -13.45
C PRO A 396 -6.32 -64.43 -12.39
N ALA A 397 -5.25 -65.19 -12.67
CA ALA A 397 -4.13 -65.54 -11.85
C ALA A 397 -3.06 -64.45 -11.72
N ALA A 398 -2.16 -64.71 -10.78
CA ALA A 398 -1.13 -63.91 -10.18
C ALA A 398 -0.06 -63.32 -11.12
N ALA A 399 0.47 -62.19 -10.63
CA ALA A 399 1.57 -61.40 -11.16
C ALA A 399 2.93 -62.09 -11.08
N ALA A 400 3.78 -61.83 -12.08
CA ALA A 400 5.20 -62.14 -12.07
C ALA A 400 6.02 -60.91 -11.62
N LYS A 401 7.09 -61.21 -10.86
CA LYS A 401 8.07 -60.30 -10.24
C LYS A 401 9.07 -59.74 -11.27
N PRO A 402 9.55 -58.49 -11.13
CA PRO A 402 10.55 -57.98 -12.04
C PRO A 402 11.98 -58.38 -11.65
N ALA A 403 12.83 -58.54 -12.68
CA ALA A 403 14.22 -58.90 -12.58
C ALA A 403 15.11 -57.66 -12.36
N THR A 404 16.17 -57.87 -11.57
CA THR A 404 17.23 -56.90 -11.25
C THR A 404 18.23 -56.80 -12.45
N PRO A 405 18.81 -55.63 -12.73
CA PRO A 405 19.89 -55.50 -13.71
C PRO A 405 21.24 -55.78 -13.06
N ALA A 406 22.11 -56.49 -13.80
CA ALA A 406 23.53 -56.72 -13.50
C ALA A 406 24.41 -55.80 -14.36
N LYS A 407 25.47 -55.26 -13.68
CA LYS A 407 26.67 -54.53 -14.14
C LYS A 407 26.47 -53.11 -14.59
#